data_193a90f7f16136493f798f2e3ff9f673
#
_entry.id   193a90f7f16136493f798f2e3ff9f673
#
_cell.length_a   1.000
_cell.length_b   1.000
_cell.length_c   1.000
_cell.angle_alpha   90.00
_cell.angle_beta   90.00
_cell.angle_gamma   90.00
#
_symmetry.space_group_name_H-M   'P 1'
#
loop_
_entity.id
_entity.type
_entity.pdbx_description
1 polymer ?
#
loop_
_entity_poly.entity_id
_entity_poly.type
_entity_poly.pdbx_seq_one_letter_code
_entity_poly.pdbx_strand_id
1 'polypeptide(L)'
;DPELGQGLKTGMTQVMAEVFGLRFEDVNVVLSDTSVTPYGAGIFGSRGMLAAVGAVFRAAQDAKQKLFEVAAPILGVKPDELEAKARRIYVKENSERGVSIAEVCRRGYQIVGDAILPYPWFDESTGKKVAPVSVAAAVAEVEVDIETGELEVLRLTSAHDCGKAINPTSIESQIDLSLTMANGWVRAEE
;
A
#
# COMPACT_ATOMS: atom_id res chain seq x y z
N ASP A 1 -7.27 11.02 1.15
CA ASP A 1 -8.06 9.90 0.59
C ASP A 1 -8.75 9.14 1.73
N PRO A 2 -10.05 8.79 1.60
CA PRO A 2 -10.82 8.18 2.69
C PRO A 2 -10.58 6.66 2.83
N GLU A 3 -10.78 6.15 4.04
CA GLU A 3 -10.98 4.73 4.31
C GLU A 3 -12.47 4.42 4.15
N LEU A 4 -12.79 3.50 3.26
CA LEU A 4 -14.16 3.07 2.95
C LEU A 4 -14.42 1.60 3.35
N GLY A 5 -13.49 0.99 4.07
CA GLY A 5 -13.49 -0.43 4.40
C GLY A 5 -12.61 -1.30 3.48
N GLN A 6 -11.98 -0.70 2.45
CA GLN A 6 -11.11 -1.40 1.50
C GLN A 6 -9.70 -1.69 2.03
N GLY A 7 -9.37 -1.27 3.27
CA GLY A 7 -8.09 -1.56 3.90
C GLY A 7 -6.95 -0.63 3.50
N LEU A 8 -7.22 0.58 3.03
CA LEU A 8 -6.21 1.55 2.63
C LEU A 8 -5.28 1.92 3.79
N LYS A 9 -5.86 2.20 4.97
CA LYS A 9 -5.10 2.51 6.18
C LYS A 9 -4.14 1.39 6.57
N THR A 10 -4.60 0.15 6.52
CA THR A 10 -3.79 -1.04 6.80
C THR A 10 -2.64 -1.15 5.80
N GLY A 11 -2.91 -1.00 4.50
CA GLY A 11 -1.88 -1.05 3.47
C GLY A 11 -0.81 0.04 3.63
N MET A 12 -1.21 1.27 3.94
CA MET A 12 -0.27 2.37 4.25
C MET A 12 0.60 2.03 5.46
N THR A 13 -0.01 1.52 6.53
CA THR A 13 0.71 1.12 7.76
C THR A 13 1.75 0.03 7.46
N GLN A 14 1.38 -0.99 6.69
CA GLN A 14 2.28 -2.08 6.31
C GLN A 14 3.48 -1.58 5.49
N VAL A 15 3.23 -0.71 4.51
CA VAL A 15 4.30 -0.15 3.67
C VAL A 15 5.25 0.73 4.49
N MET A 16 4.71 1.57 5.38
CA MET A 16 5.54 2.40 6.27
C MET A 16 6.37 1.55 7.23
N ALA A 17 5.76 0.55 7.85
CA ALA A 17 6.45 -0.36 8.76
C ALA A 17 7.62 -1.08 8.04
N GLU A 18 7.40 -1.57 6.83
CA GLU A 18 8.42 -2.22 6.01
C GLU A 18 9.56 -1.28 5.65
N VAL A 19 9.27 -0.07 5.16
CA VAL A 19 10.29 0.90 4.74
C VAL A 19 11.24 1.24 5.88
N PHE A 20 10.74 1.42 7.09
CA PHE A 20 11.53 1.82 8.25
C PHE A 20 12.01 0.65 9.12
N GLY A 21 11.58 -0.59 8.82
CA GLY A 21 11.85 -1.74 9.68
C GLY A 21 11.20 -1.60 11.06
N LEU A 22 10.02 -1.01 11.12
CA LEU A 22 9.19 -0.83 12.31
C LEU A 22 8.18 -1.99 12.44
N ARG A 23 7.54 -2.08 13.59
CA ARG A 23 6.37 -2.93 13.75
C ARG A 23 5.13 -2.20 13.26
N PHE A 24 4.08 -2.93 12.93
CA PHE A 24 2.80 -2.37 12.50
C PHE A 24 2.24 -1.37 13.53
N GLU A 25 2.33 -1.69 14.81
CA GLU A 25 1.82 -0.88 15.93
C GLU A 25 2.60 0.42 16.17
N ASP A 26 3.81 0.52 15.61
CA ASP A 26 4.65 1.74 15.72
C ASP A 26 4.22 2.83 14.74
N VAL A 27 3.34 2.52 13.79
CA VAL A 27 2.91 3.43 12.72
C VAL A 27 1.47 3.90 12.96
N ASN A 28 1.27 5.19 12.99
CA ASN A 28 -0.06 5.79 13.03
C ASN A 28 -0.37 6.51 11.71
N VAL A 29 -1.48 6.15 11.08
CA VAL A 29 -1.96 6.76 9.83
C VAL A 29 -3.21 7.59 10.11
N VAL A 30 -3.14 8.86 9.74
CA VAL A 30 -4.27 9.80 9.78
C VAL A 30 -4.80 9.95 8.35
N LEU A 31 -6.08 9.69 8.16
CA LEU A 31 -6.78 9.80 6.87
C LEU A 31 -7.97 10.74 7.00
N SER A 32 -8.29 11.41 5.90
CA SER A 32 -9.54 12.19 5.72
C SER A 32 -9.79 13.32 6.71
N ASP A 33 -8.78 13.76 7.40
CA ASP A 33 -8.84 14.98 8.22
C ASP A 33 -8.28 16.15 7.42
N THR A 34 -9.18 16.98 6.87
CA THR A 34 -8.81 18.11 6.01
C THR A 34 -8.07 19.22 6.74
N SER A 35 -8.03 19.19 8.07
CA SER A 35 -7.27 20.16 8.88
C SER A 35 -5.78 19.84 8.95
N VAL A 36 -5.38 18.58 8.73
CA VAL A 36 -4.00 18.11 8.90
C VAL A 36 -3.45 17.31 7.72
N THR A 37 -4.32 16.76 6.86
CA THR A 37 -3.88 15.98 5.71
C THR A 37 -3.82 16.84 4.44
N PRO A 38 -2.85 16.60 3.55
CA PRO A 38 -2.81 17.28 2.27
C PRO A 38 -4.01 16.90 1.39
N TYR A 39 -4.26 17.72 0.37
CA TYR A 39 -5.31 17.45 -0.60
C TYR A 39 -5.16 16.07 -1.24
N GLY A 40 -6.25 15.32 -1.27
CA GLY A 40 -6.38 14.04 -1.98
C GLY A 40 -7.57 14.08 -2.91
N ALA A 41 -7.41 13.57 -4.13
CA ALA A 41 -8.47 13.57 -5.13
C ALA A 41 -9.62 12.59 -4.84
N GLY A 42 -9.54 11.84 -3.76
CA GLY A 42 -10.53 10.82 -3.37
C GLY A 42 -10.24 9.43 -3.93
N ILE A 43 -11.10 8.48 -3.58
CA ILE A 43 -10.99 7.08 -3.98
C ILE A 43 -12.01 6.79 -5.07
N PHE A 44 -11.54 6.48 -6.26
CA PHE A 44 -12.32 6.05 -7.42
C PHE A 44 -11.42 5.28 -8.38
N GLY A 45 -12.00 4.43 -9.25
CA GLY A 45 -11.25 3.68 -10.26
C GLY A 45 -10.15 2.80 -9.66
N SER A 46 -10.35 2.24 -8.48
CA SER A 46 -9.41 1.34 -7.79
C SER A 46 -8.00 1.94 -7.53
N ARG A 47 -7.90 3.27 -7.46
CA ARG A 47 -6.61 3.97 -7.37
C ARG A 47 -6.00 4.03 -5.97
N GLY A 48 -6.74 3.68 -4.91
CA GLY A 48 -6.32 3.89 -3.53
C GLY A 48 -4.92 3.34 -3.22
N MET A 49 -4.73 2.04 -3.39
CA MET A 49 -3.43 1.42 -3.14
C MET A 49 -2.36 1.92 -4.11
N LEU A 50 -2.69 2.10 -5.37
CA LEU A 50 -1.73 2.53 -6.39
C LEU A 50 -1.27 3.98 -6.17
N ALA A 51 -2.20 4.91 -6.01
CA ALA A 51 -1.88 6.34 -5.94
C ALA A 51 -1.50 6.77 -4.51
N ALA A 52 -2.35 6.48 -3.52
CA ALA A 52 -2.11 6.96 -2.16
C ALA A 52 -0.96 6.21 -1.49
N VAL A 53 -0.92 4.88 -1.60
CA VAL A 53 0.19 4.09 -1.03
C VAL A 53 1.49 4.32 -1.81
N GLY A 54 1.43 4.53 -3.13
CA GLY A 54 2.60 4.92 -3.93
C GLY A 54 3.21 6.26 -3.48
N ALA A 55 2.39 7.26 -3.19
CA ALA A 55 2.85 8.54 -2.65
C ALA A 55 3.44 8.38 -1.23
N VAL A 56 2.77 7.60 -0.36
CA VAL A 56 3.26 7.28 0.98
C VAL A 56 4.61 6.56 0.93
N PHE A 57 4.77 5.58 0.03
CA PHE A 57 6.05 4.88 -0.14
C PHE A 57 7.19 5.83 -0.51
N ARG A 58 6.98 6.74 -1.46
CA ARG A 58 7.99 7.74 -1.86
C ARG A 58 8.32 8.71 -0.74
N ALA A 59 7.32 9.20 -0.02
CA ALA A 59 7.53 10.06 1.16
C ALA A 59 8.29 9.33 2.28
N ALA A 60 8.00 8.04 2.48
CA ALA A 60 8.72 7.21 3.42
C ALA A 60 10.19 7.02 3.04
N GLN A 61 10.49 6.83 1.75
CA GLN A 61 11.87 6.74 1.28
C GLN A 61 12.64 8.05 1.49
N ASP A 62 12.03 9.19 1.22
CA ASP A 62 12.62 10.50 1.49
C ASP A 62 12.89 10.70 3.00
N ALA A 63 11.91 10.41 3.87
CA ALA A 63 12.10 10.47 5.31
C ALA A 63 13.17 9.50 5.81
N LYS A 64 13.24 8.30 5.25
CA LYS A 64 14.28 7.31 5.58
C LYS A 64 15.67 7.80 5.23
N GLN A 65 15.83 8.43 4.07
CA GLN A 65 17.11 9.02 3.68
C GLN A 65 17.55 10.11 4.67
N LYS A 66 16.65 11.02 5.02
CA LYS A 66 16.91 12.06 6.03
C LYS A 66 17.23 11.46 7.40
N LEU A 67 16.55 10.39 7.78
CA LEU A 67 16.84 9.65 9.02
C LEU A 67 18.26 9.05 9.01
N PHE A 68 18.70 8.53 7.88
CA PHE A 68 20.07 8.02 7.72
C PHE A 68 21.12 9.13 7.76
N GLU A 69 20.83 10.31 7.22
CA GLU A 69 21.72 11.47 7.31
C GLU A 69 21.95 11.92 8.76
N VAL A 70 20.93 11.81 9.62
CA VAL A 70 21.08 12.08 11.06
C VAL A 70 21.82 10.95 11.78
N ALA A 71 21.61 9.70 11.40
CA ALA A 71 22.24 8.54 12.02
C ALA A 71 23.72 8.36 11.63
N ALA A 72 24.07 8.72 10.41
CA ALA A 72 25.40 8.50 9.85
C ALA A 72 26.55 9.10 10.70
N PRO A 73 26.51 10.38 11.13
CA PRO A 73 27.55 10.93 12.00
C PRO A 73 27.56 10.29 13.39
N ILE A 74 26.43 9.78 13.90
CA ILE A 74 26.38 9.08 15.19
C ILE A 74 27.16 7.76 15.10
N LEU A 75 27.03 7.08 13.95
CA LEU A 75 27.68 5.80 13.69
C LEU A 75 29.04 5.93 13.00
N GLY A 76 29.46 7.15 12.62
CA GLY A 76 30.74 7.42 11.96
C GLY A 76 30.88 6.71 10.61
N VAL A 77 29.83 6.70 9.81
CA VAL A 77 29.74 6.08 8.47
C VAL A 77 28.96 6.99 7.53
N LYS A 78 28.84 6.61 6.25
CA LYS A 78 27.99 7.32 5.30
C LYS A 78 26.55 6.80 5.35
N PRO A 79 25.56 7.62 4.93
CA PRO A 79 24.13 7.19 4.91
C PRO A 79 23.86 5.95 4.07
N ASP A 80 24.55 5.76 2.96
CA ASP A 80 24.42 4.61 2.05
C ASP A 80 24.94 3.28 2.64
N GLU A 81 25.76 3.35 3.70
CA GLU A 81 26.24 2.19 4.45
C GLU A 81 25.24 1.72 5.53
N LEU A 82 24.11 2.44 5.70
CA LEU A 82 23.12 2.16 6.73
C LEU A 82 21.94 1.33 6.22
N GLU A 83 21.36 0.56 7.13
CA GLU A 83 20.13 -0.17 6.95
C GLU A 83 19.21 0.01 8.17
N ALA A 84 17.89 0.00 7.95
CA ALA A 84 16.88 0.08 9.01
C ALA A 84 16.11 -1.24 9.10
N LYS A 85 16.12 -1.85 10.29
CA LYS A 85 15.39 -3.09 10.57
C LYS A 85 15.19 -3.26 12.08
N ALA A 86 14.10 -3.90 12.47
CA ALA A 86 13.80 -4.20 13.87
C ALA A 86 13.90 -2.97 14.79
N ARG A 87 13.37 -1.81 14.32
CA ARG A 87 13.36 -0.52 15.05
C ARG A 87 14.76 0.09 15.29
N ARG A 88 15.77 -0.40 14.56
CA ARG A 88 17.15 0.07 14.66
C ARG A 88 17.67 0.49 13.29
N ILE A 89 18.63 1.40 13.31
CA ILE A 89 19.49 1.72 12.17
C ILE A 89 20.87 1.19 12.51
N TYR A 90 21.46 0.46 11.60
CA TYR A 90 22.75 -0.17 11.80
C TYR A 90 23.59 -0.14 10.51
N VAL A 91 24.91 -0.37 10.69
CA VAL A 91 25.84 -0.46 9.56
C VAL A 91 25.64 -1.82 8.86
N LYS A 92 25.43 -1.83 7.56
CA LYS A 92 25.17 -3.04 6.74
C LYS A 92 26.18 -4.16 6.97
N GLU A 93 27.46 -3.79 7.08
CA GLU A 93 28.55 -4.75 7.28
C GLU A 93 28.71 -5.21 8.75
N ASN A 94 28.08 -4.51 9.71
CA ASN A 94 28.15 -4.84 11.13
C ASN A 94 26.83 -4.47 11.83
N SER A 95 25.89 -5.39 11.88
CA SER A 95 24.55 -5.18 12.46
C SER A 95 24.56 -4.88 13.97
N GLU A 96 25.65 -5.17 14.68
CA GLU A 96 25.78 -4.82 16.11
C GLU A 96 26.04 -3.32 16.29
N ARG A 97 26.72 -2.71 15.32
CA ARG A 97 26.99 -1.27 15.30
C ARG A 97 25.75 -0.52 14.80
N GLY A 98 24.91 -0.12 15.73
CA GLY A 98 23.64 0.51 15.40
C GLY A 98 23.05 1.29 16.56
N VAL A 99 22.03 2.10 16.22
CA VAL A 99 21.31 2.98 17.13
C VAL A 99 19.80 2.76 16.95
N SER A 100 18.99 2.99 17.99
CA SER A 100 17.53 2.91 17.84
C SER A 100 17.00 4.09 17.02
N ILE A 101 15.94 3.84 16.23
CA ILE A 101 15.24 4.91 15.48
C ILE A 101 14.78 6.00 16.46
N ALA A 102 14.25 5.62 17.62
CA ALA A 102 13.81 6.57 18.64
C ALA A 102 14.93 7.50 19.15
N GLU A 103 16.16 7.01 19.25
CA GLU A 103 17.30 7.83 19.64
C GLU A 103 17.69 8.81 18.53
N VAL A 104 17.70 8.37 17.28
CA VAL A 104 17.96 9.22 16.12
C VAL A 104 16.93 10.33 16.02
N CYS A 105 15.63 10.02 16.16
CA CYS A 105 14.56 11.01 16.13
C CYS A 105 14.68 12.05 17.25
N ARG A 106 15.13 11.68 18.44
CA ARG A 106 15.39 12.64 19.52
C ARG A 106 16.50 13.64 19.21
N ARG A 107 17.45 13.27 18.36
CA ARG A 107 18.55 14.15 17.93
C ARG A 107 18.23 14.95 16.67
N GLY A 108 17.34 14.43 15.83
CA GLY A 108 16.99 15.03 14.54
C GLY A 108 15.80 16.00 14.61
N TYR A 109 15.27 16.32 15.77
CA TYR A 109 14.06 17.12 15.93
C TYR A 109 12.85 16.47 15.24
N GLN A 110 12.39 17.04 14.14
CA GLN A 110 11.32 16.52 13.32
C GLN A 110 11.86 16.14 11.94
N ILE A 111 11.81 14.85 11.63
CA ILE A 111 12.15 14.34 10.30
C ILE A 111 10.85 14.19 9.50
N VAL A 112 10.75 14.97 8.44
CA VAL A 112 9.57 14.99 7.56
C VAL A 112 9.97 14.50 6.18
N GLY A 113 9.24 13.52 5.66
CA GLY A 113 9.32 13.09 4.27
C GLY A 113 8.10 13.56 3.51
N ASP A 114 8.32 14.03 2.30
CA ASP A 114 7.25 14.40 1.38
C ASP A 114 7.54 13.88 -0.03
N ALA A 115 6.50 13.64 -0.78
CA ALA A 115 6.63 13.23 -2.17
C ALA A 115 5.36 13.50 -2.98
N ILE A 116 5.56 13.69 -4.27
CA ILE A 116 4.49 13.73 -5.26
C ILE A 116 4.58 12.46 -6.09
N LEU A 117 3.46 11.74 -6.22
CA LEU A 117 3.34 10.68 -7.20
C LEU A 117 2.89 11.33 -8.53
N PRO A 118 3.75 11.37 -9.56
CA PRO A 118 3.39 12.01 -10.81
C PRO A 118 2.26 11.22 -11.52
N TYR A 119 1.37 11.96 -12.18
CA TYR A 119 0.37 11.38 -13.07
C TYR A 119 0.49 12.07 -14.45
N PRO A 120 0.48 11.35 -15.54
CA PRO A 120 0.44 9.89 -15.68
C PRO A 120 1.70 9.22 -15.13
N TRP A 121 1.56 7.95 -14.72
CA TRP A 121 2.71 7.16 -14.26
C TRP A 121 3.66 6.87 -15.41
N PHE A 122 4.94 6.89 -15.10
CA PHE A 122 6.00 6.57 -16.05
C PHE A 122 6.85 5.43 -15.49
N ASP A 123 7.25 4.55 -16.35
CA ASP A 123 8.32 3.60 -16.07
C ASP A 123 9.63 4.39 -16.00
N GLU A 124 10.27 4.37 -14.84
CA GLU A 124 11.50 5.14 -14.58
C GLU A 124 12.68 4.68 -15.45
N SER A 125 12.68 3.41 -15.89
CA SER A 125 13.74 2.85 -16.73
C SER A 125 13.59 3.21 -18.21
N THR A 126 12.36 3.35 -18.67
CA THR A 126 12.07 3.59 -20.10
C THR A 126 11.53 4.98 -20.40
N GLY A 127 11.11 5.73 -19.37
CA GLY A 127 10.46 7.03 -19.53
C GLY A 127 9.07 6.97 -20.20
N LYS A 128 8.54 5.77 -20.44
CA LYS A 128 7.25 5.59 -21.10
C LYS A 128 6.10 5.66 -20.11
N LYS A 129 4.96 6.17 -20.55
CA LYS A 129 3.71 6.07 -19.78
C LYS A 129 3.38 4.60 -19.56
N VAL A 130 3.08 4.26 -18.32
CA VAL A 130 2.58 2.94 -17.95
C VAL A 130 1.17 3.05 -17.41
N ALA A 131 0.30 2.16 -17.86
CA ALA A 131 -0.98 1.92 -17.21
C ALA A 131 -0.81 0.68 -16.34
N PRO A 132 -1.07 0.74 -15.04
CA PRO A 132 -1.10 -0.46 -14.23
C PRO A 132 -2.22 -1.36 -14.75
N VAL A 133 -1.89 -2.60 -15.05
CA VAL A 133 -2.82 -3.60 -15.55
C VAL A 133 -2.91 -4.71 -14.51
N SER A 134 -4.13 -5.02 -14.09
CA SER A 134 -4.43 -6.27 -13.41
C SER A 134 -5.13 -7.21 -14.38
N VAL A 135 -4.86 -8.48 -14.29
CA VAL A 135 -5.48 -9.50 -15.13
C VAL A 135 -6.35 -10.39 -14.25
N ALA A 136 -7.56 -10.66 -14.72
CA ALA A 136 -8.49 -11.51 -13.98
C ALA A 136 -9.22 -12.47 -14.93
N ALA A 137 -9.58 -13.64 -14.41
CA ALA A 137 -10.47 -14.57 -15.05
C ALA A 137 -11.51 -15.06 -14.03
N ALA A 138 -12.76 -15.15 -14.43
CA ALA A 138 -13.83 -15.66 -13.58
C ALA A 138 -14.68 -16.69 -14.32
N VAL A 139 -15.17 -17.69 -13.57
CA VAL A 139 -16.06 -18.74 -14.07
C VAL A 139 -17.23 -18.86 -13.12
N ALA A 140 -18.43 -18.90 -13.67
CA ALA A 140 -19.66 -19.21 -12.95
C ALA A 140 -20.19 -20.57 -13.41
N GLU A 141 -20.53 -21.42 -12.47
CA GLU A 141 -21.32 -22.64 -12.67
C GLU A 141 -22.75 -22.33 -12.24
N VAL A 142 -23.69 -22.50 -13.16
CA VAL A 142 -25.08 -22.11 -12.95
C VAL A 142 -26.05 -23.23 -13.37
N GLU A 143 -27.20 -23.26 -12.71
CA GLU A 143 -28.35 -24.06 -13.09
C GLU A 143 -29.47 -23.11 -13.51
N VAL A 144 -30.16 -23.44 -14.63
CA VAL A 144 -31.23 -22.62 -15.16
C VAL A 144 -32.46 -23.49 -15.35
N ASP A 145 -33.57 -23.11 -14.72
CA ASP A 145 -34.86 -23.69 -15.02
C ASP A 145 -35.35 -23.17 -16.38
N ILE A 146 -35.44 -24.07 -17.35
CA ILE A 146 -35.79 -23.71 -18.73
C ILE A 146 -37.28 -23.34 -18.92
N GLU A 147 -38.15 -23.66 -17.96
CA GLU A 147 -39.56 -23.33 -18.02
C GLU A 147 -39.85 -21.96 -17.40
N THR A 148 -39.17 -21.63 -16.28
CA THR A 148 -39.39 -20.38 -15.55
C THR A 148 -38.33 -19.31 -15.89
N GLY A 149 -37.16 -19.73 -16.37
CA GLY A 149 -36.00 -18.87 -16.55
C GLY A 149 -35.27 -18.55 -15.23
N GLU A 150 -35.64 -19.18 -14.14
CA GLU A 150 -34.99 -18.99 -12.84
C GLU A 150 -33.55 -19.52 -12.88
N LEU A 151 -32.62 -18.74 -12.33
CA LEU A 151 -31.19 -19.03 -12.35
C LEU A 151 -30.67 -19.21 -10.94
N GLU A 152 -29.99 -20.34 -10.69
CA GLU A 152 -29.21 -20.58 -9.46
C GLU A 152 -27.71 -20.60 -9.76
N VAL A 153 -26.95 -19.87 -8.96
CA VAL A 153 -25.47 -19.87 -9.05
C VAL A 153 -24.91 -20.91 -8.09
N LEU A 154 -24.39 -22.00 -8.64
CA LEU A 154 -23.86 -23.13 -7.87
C LEU A 154 -22.44 -22.85 -7.38
N ARG A 155 -21.62 -22.17 -8.20
CA ARG A 155 -20.23 -21.86 -7.86
C ARG A 155 -19.74 -20.63 -8.64
N LEU A 156 -18.98 -19.78 -7.93
CA LEU A 156 -18.15 -18.74 -8.54
C LEU A 156 -16.67 -19.03 -8.25
N THR A 157 -15.87 -18.97 -9.27
CA THR A 157 -14.39 -19.13 -9.15
C THR A 157 -13.73 -17.98 -9.87
N SER A 158 -12.75 -17.36 -9.21
CA SER A 158 -12.03 -16.25 -9.80
C SER A 158 -10.53 -16.38 -9.53
N ALA A 159 -9.72 -15.96 -10.50
CA ALA A 159 -8.27 -15.86 -10.42
C ALA A 159 -7.85 -14.45 -10.80
N HIS A 160 -6.96 -13.86 -10.01
CA HIS A 160 -6.50 -12.49 -10.19
C HIS A 160 -4.99 -12.39 -10.11
N ASP A 161 -4.41 -11.67 -11.06
CA ASP A 161 -3.04 -11.16 -10.96
C ASP A 161 -3.10 -9.64 -10.71
N CYS A 162 -2.83 -9.25 -9.48
CA CYS A 162 -2.75 -7.85 -9.05
C CYS A 162 -1.31 -7.40 -8.76
N GLY A 163 -0.30 -8.20 -9.18
CA GLY A 163 1.09 -8.00 -8.83
C GLY A 163 1.40 -8.37 -7.38
N LYS A 164 2.29 -7.62 -6.73
CA LYS A 164 2.68 -7.92 -5.34
C LYS A 164 1.54 -7.60 -4.37
N ALA A 165 1.01 -8.62 -3.73
CA ALA A 165 -0.01 -8.51 -2.69
C ALA A 165 0.58 -7.91 -1.40
N ILE A 166 0.24 -6.65 -1.09
CA ILE A 166 0.66 -5.99 0.16
C ILE A 166 -0.13 -6.56 1.33
N ASN A 167 -1.45 -6.70 1.17
CA ASN A 167 -2.34 -7.34 2.13
C ASN A 167 -3.21 -8.39 1.42
N PRO A 168 -2.81 -9.67 1.41
CA PRO A 168 -3.56 -10.74 0.74
C PRO A 168 -5.02 -10.83 1.19
N THR A 169 -5.27 -10.75 2.50
CA THR A 169 -6.64 -10.83 3.06
C THR A 169 -7.55 -9.72 2.53
N SER A 170 -7.03 -8.50 2.40
CA SER A 170 -7.81 -7.38 1.82
C SER A 170 -8.07 -7.59 0.33
N ILE A 171 -7.14 -8.19 -0.41
CA ILE A 171 -7.32 -8.50 -1.83
C ILE A 171 -8.41 -9.56 -2.00
N GLU A 172 -8.35 -10.66 -1.24
CA GLU A 172 -9.36 -11.71 -1.24
C GLU A 172 -10.75 -11.13 -0.94
N SER A 173 -10.86 -10.30 0.10
CA SER A 173 -12.12 -9.63 0.46
C SER A 173 -12.66 -8.73 -0.65
N GLN A 174 -11.80 -8.03 -1.40
CA GLN A 174 -12.22 -7.20 -2.54
C GLN A 174 -12.66 -8.04 -3.74
N ILE A 175 -12.06 -9.21 -3.94
CA ILE A 175 -12.48 -10.17 -4.98
C ILE A 175 -13.85 -10.75 -4.63
N ASP A 176 -14.04 -11.21 -3.40
CA ASP A 176 -15.32 -11.74 -2.92
C ASP A 176 -16.44 -10.71 -3.01
N LEU A 177 -16.15 -9.44 -2.63
CA LEU A 177 -17.08 -8.34 -2.80
C LEU A 177 -17.49 -8.18 -4.28
N SER A 178 -16.52 -8.18 -5.19
CA SER A 178 -16.77 -7.99 -6.63
C SER A 178 -17.63 -9.12 -7.21
N LEU A 179 -17.37 -10.36 -6.81
CA LEU A 179 -18.17 -11.52 -7.22
C LEU A 179 -19.60 -11.45 -6.67
N THR A 180 -19.74 -11.04 -5.42
CA THR A 180 -21.05 -10.86 -4.77
C THR A 180 -21.86 -9.77 -5.44
N MET A 181 -21.25 -8.62 -5.74
CA MET A 181 -21.90 -7.52 -6.45
C MET A 181 -22.32 -7.94 -7.86
N ALA A 182 -21.45 -8.63 -8.62
CA ALA A 182 -21.79 -9.11 -9.96
C ALA A 182 -22.95 -10.09 -9.93
N ASN A 183 -23.00 -10.99 -8.95
CA ASN A 183 -24.12 -11.90 -8.75
C ASN A 183 -25.41 -11.16 -8.42
N GLY A 184 -25.35 -10.10 -7.57
CA GLY A 184 -26.50 -9.25 -7.27
C GLY A 184 -27.07 -8.57 -8.52
N TRP A 185 -26.20 -7.96 -9.34
CA TRP A 185 -26.63 -7.31 -10.59
C TRP A 185 -27.34 -8.23 -11.57
N VAL A 186 -26.85 -9.47 -11.69
CA VAL A 186 -27.44 -10.43 -12.64
C VAL A 186 -28.81 -10.98 -12.17
N ARG A 187 -29.01 -11.09 -10.84
CA ARG A 187 -30.13 -11.82 -10.26
C ARG A 187 -31.23 -10.95 -9.64
N ALA A 188 -30.87 -9.82 -9.09
CA ALA A 188 -31.74 -9.10 -8.17
C ALA A 188 -31.76 -7.57 -8.32
N GLU A 189 -30.79 -6.98 -8.94
CA GLU A 189 -30.72 -5.51 -9.08
C GLU A 189 -31.27 -5.09 -10.44
N GLU A 190 -32.14 -4.03 -10.47
CA GLU A 190 -32.74 -3.44 -11.68
C GLU A 190 -31.86 -2.25 -12.18
#